data_131f476eed78586732495e12ebf6c002
#
_entry.id   131f476eed78586732495e12ebf6c002
#
_cell.length_a   1.000
_cell.length_b   1.000
_cell.length_c   1.000
_cell.angle_alpha   90.00
_cell.angle_beta   90.00
_cell.angle_gamma   90.00
#
_symmetry.space_group_name_H-M   'P 1'
#
loop_
_entity.id
_entity.type
_entity.pdbx_description
1 polymer ?
#
loop_
_entity_poly.entity_id
_entity_poly.type
_entity_poly.pdbx_seq_one_letter_code
_entity_poly.pdbx_strand_id
1 'polypeptide(L)'
;FDQIFKGCQGVAHLSHVSSYDDMDYVKMVCDHVINSVNQSDSVNRVVVTSSIAAVMSETDIQELVRRPVLYEDRYPDEQNPNRQTNRGQGYSMGKVLAERAFADAAEESGRWDAITCCPGDNVGPILSAHQKNFGPWQHHIETMLLGKYSQNVMGAYRPWYTVDVRDVAEAHIRMLE
;
A
#
# COMPACT_ATOMS: atom_id res chain seq x y z
N PHE A 1 8.34 -2.55 19.14
CA PHE A 1 8.10 -3.82 18.40
C PHE A 1 9.11 -4.93 18.75
N ASP A 2 10.27 -4.64 19.31
CA ASP A 2 11.39 -5.59 19.53
C ASP A 2 10.96 -6.89 20.23
N GLN A 3 10.12 -6.79 21.28
CA GLN A 3 9.63 -7.98 21.98
C GLN A 3 8.60 -8.79 21.16
N ILE A 4 7.83 -8.10 20.30
CA ILE A 4 6.78 -8.72 19.48
C ILE A 4 7.40 -9.54 18.35
N PHE A 5 8.50 -9.08 17.76
CA PHE A 5 9.16 -9.76 16.64
C PHE A 5 10.05 -10.92 17.08
N LYS A 6 10.29 -11.07 18.37
CA LYS A 6 11.11 -12.16 18.90
C LYS A 6 10.49 -13.52 18.60
N GLY A 7 11.21 -14.33 17.84
CA GLY A 7 10.77 -15.67 17.39
C GLY A 7 9.86 -15.66 16.17
N CYS A 8 9.49 -14.48 15.63
CA CYS A 8 8.80 -14.39 14.34
C CYS A 8 9.81 -14.64 13.20
N GLN A 9 9.41 -15.40 12.19
CA GLN A 9 10.20 -15.62 10.97
C GLN A 9 9.88 -14.57 9.90
N GLY A 10 8.64 -14.09 9.87
CA GLY A 10 8.17 -13.09 8.92
C GLY A 10 7.32 -12.01 9.58
N VAL A 11 7.29 -10.84 8.96
CA VAL A 11 6.50 -9.69 9.40
C VAL A 11 5.67 -9.18 8.22
N ALA A 12 4.34 -9.09 8.40
CA ALA A 12 3.47 -8.38 7.48
C ALA A 12 3.24 -6.95 8.00
N HIS A 13 3.83 -5.97 7.32
CA HIS A 13 3.67 -4.56 7.66
C HIS A 13 2.49 -3.95 6.88
N LEU A 14 1.28 -4.03 7.47
CA LEU A 14 0.05 -3.50 6.90
C LEU A 14 -0.29 -2.09 7.44
N SER A 15 0.58 -1.55 8.28
CA SER A 15 0.32 -0.31 9.01
C SER A 15 0.05 0.85 8.06
N HIS A 16 -0.96 1.62 8.40
CA HIS A 16 -1.32 2.86 7.72
C HIS A 16 -0.97 4.04 8.63
N VAL A 17 -0.22 4.99 8.13
CA VAL A 17 0.01 6.24 8.84
C VAL A 17 -1.23 7.13 8.78
N SER A 18 -1.47 7.92 9.82
CA SER A 18 -2.62 8.82 9.90
C SER A 18 -2.54 10.00 8.91
N SER A 19 -1.33 10.36 8.47
CA SER A 19 -1.11 11.42 7.49
C SER A 19 0.06 11.04 6.58
N TYR A 20 -0.15 11.15 5.27
CA TYR A 20 0.87 11.03 4.23
C TYR A 20 1.35 12.39 3.72
N ASP A 21 0.88 13.47 4.30
CA ASP A 21 1.34 14.82 3.96
C ASP A 21 2.66 15.16 4.68
N ASP A 22 3.01 14.38 5.71
CA ASP A 22 4.25 14.48 6.47
C ASP A 22 5.17 13.27 6.16
N MET A 23 6.11 13.48 5.26
CA MET A 23 7.06 12.43 4.85
C MET A 23 8.04 12.05 5.95
N ASP A 24 8.38 12.95 6.85
CA ASP A 24 9.24 12.66 7.99
C ASP A 24 8.54 11.71 8.97
N TYR A 25 7.23 11.88 9.14
CA TYR A 25 6.42 10.96 9.93
C TYR A 25 6.33 9.56 9.29
N VAL A 26 6.12 9.49 7.98
CA VAL A 26 6.12 8.22 7.24
C VAL A 26 7.46 7.50 7.42
N LYS A 27 8.57 8.24 7.24
CA LYS A 27 9.92 7.71 7.42
C LYS A 27 10.14 7.22 8.86
N MET A 28 9.76 7.99 9.86
CA MET A 28 9.89 7.61 11.27
C MET A 28 9.16 6.30 11.58
N VAL A 29 7.96 6.11 11.04
CA VAL A 29 7.19 4.86 11.23
C VAL A 29 7.91 3.68 10.59
N CYS A 30 8.44 3.83 9.37
CA CYS A 30 9.23 2.81 8.71
C CYS A 30 10.49 2.47 9.52
N ASP A 31 11.24 3.48 9.94
CA ASP A 31 12.48 3.32 10.71
C ASP A 31 12.24 2.55 12.03
N HIS A 32 11.13 2.79 12.72
CA HIS A 32 10.78 2.04 13.93
C HIS A 32 10.58 0.55 13.68
N VAL A 33 9.91 0.19 12.58
CA VAL A 33 9.69 -1.22 12.22
C VAL A 33 11.00 -1.85 11.77
N ILE A 34 11.75 -1.19 10.88
CA ILE A 34 13.03 -1.64 10.35
C ILE A 34 14.03 -1.88 11.48
N ASN A 35 14.14 -0.95 12.45
CA ASN A 35 15.02 -1.10 13.60
C ASN A 35 14.66 -2.35 14.43
N SER A 36 13.38 -2.61 14.63
CA SER A 36 12.93 -3.81 15.36
C SER A 36 13.17 -5.10 14.59
N VAL A 37 13.03 -5.08 13.26
CA VAL A 37 13.41 -6.20 12.38
C VAL A 37 14.92 -6.47 12.47
N ASN A 38 15.72 -5.41 12.43
CA ASN A 38 17.17 -5.52 12.52
C ASN A 38 17.67 -6.04 13.89
N GLN A 39 16.91 -5.81 14.95
CA GLN A 39 17.19 -6.34 16.28
C GLN A 39 16.69 -7.79 16.49
N SER A 40 15.89 -8.32 15.58
CA SER A 40 15.37 -9.68 15.67
C SER A 40 16.19 -10.64 14.82
N ASP A 41 16.89 -11.59 15.46
CA ASP A 41 17.69 -12.60 14.75
C ASP A 41 16.83 -13.63 13.97
N SER A 42 15.52 -13.69 14.25
CA SER A 42 14.63 -14.70 13.68
C SER A 42 13.86 -14.22 12.46
N VAL A 43 13.67 -12.90 12.28
CA VAL A 43 12.95 -12.36 11.12
C VAL A 43 13.86 -12.43 9.89
N ASN A 44 13.40 -13.14 8.87
CA ASN A 44 14.10 -13.30 7.59
C ASN A 44 13.32 -12.70 6.40
N ARG A 45 12.07 -12.29 6.61
CA ARG A 45 11.23 -11.69 5.55
C ARG A 45 10.26 -10.66 6.09
N VAL A 46 10.14 -9.54 5.36
CA VAL A 46 9.13 -8.51 5.62
C VAL A 46 8.30 -8.30 4.37
N VAL A 47 6.97 -8.43 4.49
CA VAL A 47 6.03 -8.09 3.43
C VAL A 47 5.44 -6.72 3.74
N VAL A 48 5.69 -5.75 2.86
CA VAL A 48 5.22 -4.37 2.99
C VAL A 48 3.97 -4.17 2.16
N THR A 49 2.87 -3.78 2.80
CA THR A 49 1.65 -3.43 2.08
C THR A 49 1.74 -1.99 1.57
N SER A 50 2.05 -1.87 0.30
CA SER A 50 2.00 -0.62 -0.44
C SER A 50 0.62 -0.39 -1.07
N SER A 51 0.56 0.11 -2.27
CA SER A 51 -0.68 0.39 -3.00
C SER A 51 -0.39 0.47 -4.49
N ILE A 52 -1.40 0.16 -5.31
CA ILE A 52 -1.37 0.48 -6.74
C ILE A 52 -1.06 1.96 -6.98
N ALA A 53 -1.40 2.85 -6.04
CA ALA A 53 -1.07 4.26 -6.10
C ALA A 53 0.43 4.56 -6.07
N ALA A 54 1.27 3.62 -5.63
CA ALA A 54 2.73 3.74 -5.74
C ALA A 54 3.24 3.42 -7.15
N VAL A 55 2.47 2.66 -7.93
CA VAL A 55 2.85 2.17 -9.28
C VAL A 55 2.20 2.99 -10.37
N MET A 56 1.01 3.57 -10.12
CA MET A 56 0.19 4.29 -11.06
C MET A 56 0.12 5.78 -10.75
N SER A 57 0.23 6.62 -11.76
CA SER A 57 -0.03 8.06 -11.65
C SER A 57 -1.31 8.47 -12.39
N GLU A 58 -1.83 9.65 -12.07
CA GLU A 58 -2.98 10.21 -12.81
C GLU A 58 -2.69 10.41 -14.30
N THR A 59 -1.45 10.72 -14.65
CA THR A 59 -1.01 10.84 -16.05
C THR A 59 -1.00 9.50 -16.78
N ASP A 60 -0.90 8.38 -16.05
CA ASP A 60 -0.89 7.04 -16.61
C ASP A 60 -2.30 6.53 -16.95
N ILE A 61 -3.35 7.16 -16.42
CA ILE A 61 -4.74 6.70 -16.60
C ILE A 61 -5.09 6.59 -18.07
N GLN A 62 -4.72 7.55 -18.91
CA GLN A 62 -5.01 7.51 -20.33
C GLN A 62 -4.25 6.40 -21.06
N GLU A 63 -3.02 6.11 -20.64
CA GLU A 63 -2.23 5.01 -21.17
C GLU A 63 -2.80 3.66 -20.71
N LEU A 64 -3.20 3.57 -19.45
CA LEU A 64 -3.78 2.37 -18.86
C LEU A 64 -5.14 1.98 -19.46
N VAL A 65 -5.90 2.94 -19.97
CA VAL A 65 -7.11 2.64 -20.79
C VAL A 65 -6.75 1.89 -22.07
N ARG A 66 -5.58 2.17 -22.63
CA ARG A 66 -5.11 1.51 -23.88
C ARG A 66 -4.31 0.24 -23.60
N ARG A 67 -3.59 0.20 -22.47
CA ARG A 67 -2.74 -0.91 -22.04
C ARG A 67 -2.96 -1.16 -20.55
N PRO A 68 -3.97 -1.93 -20.18
CA PRO A 68 -4.41 -2.09 -18.78
C PRO A 68 -3.49 -3.01 -17.97
N VAL A 69 -2.19 -2.97 -18.22
CA VAL A 69 -1.19 -3.77 -17.50
C VAL A 69 -0.18 -2.85 -16.85
N LEU A 70 -0.01 -3.00 -15.52
CA LEU A 70 1.07 -2.39 -14.75
C LEU A 70 2.15 -3.45 -14.52
N TYR A 71 3.39 -3.05 -14.68
CA TYR A 71 4.55 -3.90 -14.44
C TYR A 71 5.15 -3.59 -13.07
N GLU A 72 5.80 -4.56 -12.47
CA GLU A 72 6.35 -4.49 -11.11
C GLU A 72 7.49 -3.48 -10.96
N ASP A 73 8.20 -3.18 -12.04
CA ASP A 73 9.32 -2.22 -12.09
C ASP A 73 8.87 -0.76 -12.28
N ARG A 74 7.56 -0.49 -12.28
CA ARG A 74 7.03 0.86 -12.51
C ARG A 74 6.83 1.62 -11.22
N TYR A 75 7.58 2.72 -11.05
CA TYR A 75 7.42 3.64 -9.94
C TYR A 75 6.89 5.00 -10.41
N PRO A 76 6.12 5.71 -9.57
CA PRO A 76 5.78 7.11 -9.81
C PRO A 76 7.04 7.97 -9.91
N ASP A 77 7.05 8.90 -10.84
CA ASP A 77 8.12 9.90 -10.93
C ASP A 77 8.00 10.90 -9.76
N GLU A 78 8.97 10.89 -8.85
CA GLU A 78 9.02 11.79 -7.69
C GLU A 78 9.16 13.26 -8.07
N GLN A 79 9.73 13.52 -9.24
CA GLN A 79 9.98 14.90 -9.72
C GLN A 79 8.84 15.45 -10.58
N ASN A 80 7.80 14.67 -10.83
CA ASN A 80 6.65 15.11 -11.61
C ASN A 80 5.87 16.18 -10.85
N PRO A 81 5.88 17.45 -11.31
CA PRO A 81 5.26 18.56 -10.58
C PRO A 81 3.75 18.41 -10.41
N ASN A 82 3.10 17.64 -11.28
CA ASN A 82 1.65 17.34 -11.15
C ASN A 82 1.34 16.47 -9.93
N ARG A 83 2.32 15.79 -9.34
CA ARG A 83 2.17 14.98 -8.15
C ARG A 83 2.32 15.75 -6.85
N GLN A 84 3.00 16.91 -6.90
CA GLN A 84 3.25 17.73 -5.72
C GLN A 84 2.05 18.61 -5.32
N THR A 85 1.03 18.75 -6.16
CA THR A 85 -0.06 19.71 -5.98
C THR A 85 -1.40 19.08 -5.56
N ASN A 86 -1.57 17.76 -5.55
CA ASN A 86 -2.82 17.08 -5.29
C ASN A 86 -2.81 16.32 -3.95
N ARG A 87 -3.91 16.33 -3.19
CA ARG A 87 -4.05 15.59 -1.92
C ARG A 87 -3.79 14.08 -2.04
N GLY A 88 -4.02 13.49 -3.22
CA GLY A 88 -3.71 12.09 -3.50
C GLY A 88 -2.23 11.77 -3.62
N GLN A 89 -1.39 12.77 -3.81
CA GLN A 89 0.03 12.60 -4.09
C GLN A 89 0.87 12.32 -2.84
N GLY A 90 0.54 12.93 -1.72
CA GLY A 90 1.15 12.63 -0.44
C GLY A 90 1.06 11.14 -0.13
N TYR A 91 -0.12 10.53 -0.35
CA TYR A 91 -0.31 9.10 -0.16
C TYR A 91 0.58 8.26 -1.08
N SER A 92 0.58 8.53 -2.38
CA SER A 92 1.39 7.79 -3.37
C SER A 92 2.88 7.87 -3.05
N MET A 93 3.36 9.08 -2.78
CA MET A 93 4.76 9.30 -2.43
C MET A 93 5.15 8.66 -1.10
N GLY A 94 4.28 8.70 -0.10
CA GLY A 94 4.51 8.04 1.17
C GLY A 94 4.60 6.52 1.03
N LYS A 95 3.80 5.92 0.12
CA LYS A 95 3.91 4.49 -0.20
C LYS A 95 5.23 4.16 -0.90
N VAL A 96 5.65 4.95 -1.91
CA VAL A 96 6.96 4.78 -2.57
C VAL A 96 8.10 4.91 -1.57
N LEU A 97 8.04 5.90 -0.67
CA LEU A 97 9.05 6.08 0.36
C LEU A 97 9.15 4.86 1.28
N ALA A 98 8.01 4.32 1.71
CA ALA A 98 7.98 3.12 2.54
C ALA A 98 8.59 1.91 1.81
N GLU A 99 8.21 1.68 0.54
CA GLU A 99 8.80 0.60 -0.27
C GLU A 99 10.32 0.69 -0.31
N ARG A 100 10.85 1.86 -0.64
CA ARG A 100 12.30 2.10 -0.73
C ARG A 100 12.99 1.91 0.62
N ALA A 101 12.43 2.49 1.69
CA ALA A 101 13.03 2.38 3.01
C ALA A 101 13.21 0.91 3.45
N PHE A 102 12.22 0.05 3.19
CA PHE A 102 12.34 -1.38 3.51
C PHE A 102 13.26 -2.12 2.54
N ALA A 103 13.24 -1.81 1.24
CA ALA A 103 14.13 -2.43 0.26
C ALA A 103 15.60 -2.10 0.56
N ASP A 104 15.92 -0.82 0.74
CA ASP A 104 17.27 -0.35 1.06
C ASP A 104 17.79 -0.97 2.37
N ALA A 105 16.95 -1.01 3.40
CA ALA A 105 17.32 -1.60 4.69
C ALA A 105 17.53 -3.12 4.61
N ALA A 106 16.75 -3.82 3.78
CA ALA A 106 16.93 -5.25 3.54
C ALA A 106 18.26 -5.52 2.82
N GLU A 107 18.56 -4.74 1.77
CA GLU A 107 19.83 -4.82 1.04
C GLU A 107 21.03 -4.53 1.96
N GLU A 108 20.95 -3.46 2.75
CA GLU A 108 22.01 -3.10 3.71
C GLU A 108 22.22 -4.18 4.77
N SER A 109 21.13 -4.75 5.28
CA SER A 109 21.19 -5.81 6.28
C SER A 109 21.75 -7.11 5.75
N GLY A 110 21.41 -7.50 4.51
CA GLY A 110 21.76 -8.78 3.88
C GLY A 110 21.25 -10.02 4.63
N ARG A 111 20.37 -9.83 5.64
CA ARG A 111 19.90 -10.88 6.55
C ARG A 111 18.43 -11.24 6.32
N TRP A 112 17.63 -10.31 5.86
CA TRP A 112 16.21 -10.47 5.60
C TRP A 112 15.82 -9.85 4.27
N ASP A 113 14.71 -10.33 3.69
CA ASP A 113 14.18 -9.85 2.41
C ASP A 113 13.01 -8.92 2.64
N ALA A 114 12.87 -7.90 1.79
CA ALA A 114 11.67 -7.08 1.68
C ALA A 114 10.90 -7.42 0.40
N ILE A 115 9.62 -7.74 0.54
CA ILE A 115 8.70 -7.95 -0.59
C ILE A 115 7.58 -6.93 -0.47
N THR A 116 7.26 -6.26 -1.57
CA THR A 116 6.19 -5.27 -1.62
C THR A 116 4.93 -5.85 -2.26
N CYS A 117 3.80 -5.73 -1.58
CA CYS A 117 2.48 -6.01 -2.13
C CYS A 117 1.77 -4.69 -2.44
N CYS A 118 1.34 -4.49 -3.69
CA CYS A 118 0.65 -3.28 -4.15
C CYS A 118 -0.82 -3.55 -4.49
N PRO A 119 -1.71 -3.71 -3.50
CA PRO A 119 -3.12 -3.97 -3.75
C PRO A 119 -3.77 -2.81 -4.49
N GLY A 120 -4.78 -3.14 -5.29
CA GLY A 120 -5.73 -2.18 -5.84
C GLY A 120 -6.77 -1.72 -4.80
N ASP A 121 -7.95 -1.41 -5.27
CA ASP A 121 -9.08 -0.99 -4.44
C ASP A 121 -9.66 -2.22 -3.72
N ASN A 122 -9.34 -2.37 -2.44
CA ASN A 122 -9.73 -3.54 -1.66
C ASN A 122 -11.23 -3.55 -1.39
N VAL A 123 -11.90 -4.60 -1.83
CA VAL A 123 -13.32 -4.86 -1.59
C VAL A 123 -13.51 -6.27 -1.02
N GLY A 124 -14.69 -6.56 -0.51
CA GLY A 124 -14.99 -7.91 -0.02
C GLY A 124 -15.78 -7.91 1.28
N PRO A 125 -15.98 -9.08 1.88
CA PRO A 125 -16.77 -9.21 3.08
C PRO A 125 -16.11 -8.55 4.29
N ILE A 126 -16.93 -8.01 5.19
CA ILE A 126 -16.49 -7.60 6.51
C ILE A 126 -16.28 -8.88 7.34
N LEU A 127 -15.05 -9.13 7.76
CA LEU A 127 -14.67 -10.35 8.45
C LEU A 127 -14.70 -10.23 9.99
N SER A 128 -14.86 -9.01 10.51
CA SER A 128 -14.87 -8.76 11.96
C SER A 128 -16.12 -8.00 12.38
N ALA A 129 -16.82 -8.51 13.40
CA ALA A 129 -17.91 -7.79 14.05
C ALA A 129 -17.47 -6.48 14.74
N HIS A 130 -16.19 -6.29 14.92
CA HIS A 130 -15.62 -5.06 15.48
C HIS A 130 -15.42 -3.96 14.45
N GLN A 131 -15.48 -4.28 13.17
CA GLN A 131 -15.44 -3.26 12.12
C GLN A 131 -16.79 -2.53 12.06
N LYS A 132 -16.84 -1.38 12.69
CA LYS A 132 -18.08 -0.57 12.81
C LYS A 132 -18.32 0.32 11.59
N ASN A 133 -17.27 0.66 10.86
CA ASN A 133 -17.32 1.56 9.72
C ASN A 133 -16.82 0.84 8.47
N PHE A 134 -17.47 1.11 7.36
CA PHE A 134 -16.99 0.71 6.05
C PHE A 134 -15.71 1.47 5.70
N GLY A 135 -14.79 0.78 5.01
CA GLY A 135 -13.69 1.45 4.35
C GLY A 135 -14.18 2.28 3.14
N PRO A 136 -13.36 3.18 2.61
CA PRO A 136 -13.76 4.06 1.50
C PRO A 136 -14.33 3.31 0.29
N TRP A 137 -13.75 2.19 -0.08
CA TRP A 137 -14.17 1.40 -1.24
C TRP A 137 -15.48 0.66 -1.01
N GLN A 138 -15.70 0.11 0.17
CA GLN A 138 -16.99 -0.50 0.54
C GLN A 138 -18.11 0.56 0.50
N HIS A 139 -17.83 1.78 0.98
CA HIS A 139 -18.79 2.87 0.93
C HIS A 139 -19.10 3.30 -0.52
N HIS A 140 -18.12 3.31 -1.40
CA HIS A 140 -18.33 3.57 -2.83
C HIS A 140 -19.22 2.50 -3.48
N ILE A 141 -18.98 1.22 -3.18
CA ILE A 141 -19.84 0.12 -3.66
C ILE A 141 -21.27 0.26 -3.13
N GLU A 142 -21.43 0.52 -1.85
CA GLU A 142 -22.76 0.78 -1.26
C GLU A 142 -23.48 1.92 -1.99
N THR A 143 -22.80 3.04 -2.21
CA THR A 143 -23.35 4.20 -2.90
C THR A 143 -23.78 3.88 -4.32
N MET A 144 -23.02 3.06 -5.05
CA MET A 144 -23.38 2.56 -6.37
C MET A 144 -24.62 1.69 -6.32
N LEU A 145 -24.69 0.73 -5.41
CA LEU A 145 -25.81 -0.19 -5.26
C LEU A 145 -27.11 0.55 -4.89
N LEU A 146 -27.01 1.63 -4.14
CA LEU A 146 -28.13 2.50 -3.79
C LEU A 146 -28.52 3.48 -4.92
N GLY A 147 -27.85 3.46 -6.06
CA GLY A 147 -28.10 4.41 -7.16
C GLY A 147 -27.73 5.86 -6.81
N LYS A 148 -26.96 6.07 -5.74
CA LYS A 148 -26.52 7.39 -5.27
C LYS A 148 -25.14 7.79 -5.77
N TYR A 149 -24.49 6.94 -6.54
CA TYR A 149 -23.20 7.22 -7.11
C TYR A 149 -23.27 8.38 -8.09
N SER A 150 -22.52 9.43 -7.83
CA SER A 150 -22.39 10.56 -8.73
C SER A 150 -20.95 10.55 -9.31
N GLN A 151 -20.82 10.76 -10.60
CA GLN A 151 -19.53 10.89 -11.27
C GLN A 151 -18.67 12.02 -10.68
N ASN A 152 -19.28 12.98 -10.01
CA ASN A 152 -18.60 14.11 -9.39
C ASN A 152 -17.81 13.73 -8.13
N VAL A 153 -18.04 12.56 -7.56
CA VAL A 153 -17.33 12.11 -6.34
C VAL A 153 -15.88 11.69 -6.64
N MET A 154 -15.61 11.22 -7.87
CA MET A 154 -14.28 10.72 -8.27
C MET A 154 -13.67 11.49 -9.45
N GLY A 155 -14.32 12.56 -9.92
CA GLY A 155 -13.88 13.27 -11.14
C GLY A 155 -14.20 12.51 -12.42
N ALA A 156 -13.39 12.70 -13.45
CA ALA A 156 -13.52 12.02 -14.74
C ALA A 156 -13.39 10.49 -14.61
N TYR A 157 -13.72 9.78 -15.67
CA TYR A 157 -13.58 8.32 -15.76
C TYR A 157 -12.26 7.84 -15.17
N ARG A 158 -12.38 6.94 -14.18
CA ARG A 158 -11.25 6.27 -13.53
C ARG A 158 -11.41 4.76 -13.72
N PRO A 159 -10.39 4.06 -14.23
CA PRO A 159 -10.40 2.60 -14.20
C PRO A 159 -10.39 2.12 -12.75
N TRP A 160 -11.19 1.09 -12.47
CA TRP A 160 -11.25 0.46 -11.17
C TRP A 160 -10.37 -0.77 -11.17
N TYR A 161 -9.42 -0.81 -10.24
CA TYR A 161 -8.53 -1.95 -10.03
C TYR A 161 -8.93 -2.62 -8.71
N THR A 162 -10.14 -3.18 -8.69
CA THR A 162 -10.67 -3.85 -7.50
C THR A 162 -10.02 -5.21 -7.30
N VAL A 163 -9.76 -5.55 -6.04
CA VAL A 163 -9.26 -6.84 -5.62
C VAL A 163 -10.03 -7.30 -4.38
N ASP A 164 -10.31 -8.61 -4.28
CA ASP A 164 -10.94 -9.16 -3.08
C ASP A 164 -9.92 -9.19 -1.93
N VAL A 165 -10.35 -8.74 -0.76
CA VAL A 165 -9.50 -8.70 0.44
C VAL A 165 -8.96 -10.08 0.82
N ARG A 166 -9.66 -11.16 0.46
CA ARG A 166 -9.21 -12.55 0.70
C ARG A 166 -8.04 -12.92 -0.21
N ASP A 167 -8.06 -12.47 -1.46
CA ASP A 167 -6.95 -12.67 -2.40
C ASP A 167 -5.72 -11.86 -1.97
N VAL A 168 -5.93 -10.65 -1.46
CA VAL A 168 -4.83 -9.84 -0.89
C VAL A 168 -4.23 -10.52 0.33
N ALA A 169 -5.05 -11.06 1.23
CA ALA A 169 -4.58 -11.80 2.40
C ALA A 169 -3.78 -13.06 2.00
N GLU A 170 -4.29 -13.83 1.03
CA GLU A 170 -3.59 -15.00 0.50
C GLU A 170 -2.25 -14.63 -0.14
N ALA A 171 -2.22 -13.54 -0.91
CA ALA A 171 -0.97 -13.04 -1.49
C ALA A 171 0.07 -12.70 -0.41
N HIS A 172 -0.34 -12.03 0.68
CA HIS A 172 0.57 -11.74 1.80
C HIS A 172 1.10 -13.01 2.46
N ILE A 173 0.25 -14.02 2.65
CA ILE A 173 0.68 -15.32 3.23
C ILE A 173 1.74 -15.95 2.34
N ARG A 174 1.50 -16.04 1.03
CA ARG A 174 2.45 -16.64 0.08
C ARG A 174 3.77 -15.85 -0.03
N MET A 175 3.71 -14.54 0.13
CA MET A 175 4.92 -13.71 0.15
C MET A 175 5.74 -13.91 1.43
N LEU A 176 5.11 -14.34 2.53
CA LEU A 176 5.79 -14.66 3.79
C LEU A 176 6.44 -16.05 3.79
N GLU A 177 5.96 -16.96 2.96
CA GLU A 177 6.52 -18.33 2.77
C GLU A 177 7.77 -18.30 1.87
#